data_e124ae4ea8d9bb0d2fb611445349fe90
#
_entry.id   e124ae4ea8d9bb0d2fb611445349fe90
#
_cell.length_a   1.000
_cell.length_b   1.000
_cell.length_c   1.000
_cell.angle_alpha   90.00
_cell.angle_beta   90.00
_cell.angle_gamma   90.00
#
_symmetry.space_group_name_H-M   'P 1'
#
loop_
_entity.id
_entity.type
_entity.pdbx_description
1 polymer ?
#
loop_
_entity_poly.entity_id
_entity_poly.type
_entity_poly.pdbx_seq_one_letter_code
_entity_poly.pdbx_strand_id
1 'polypeptide(L)'
;MDGVAGWEIIELDTVGSTQEEVKARLRAGAAPPLAVRARVQTAGRGRRGNEWSSPEGGLWLSFAISAPPPADPFLGLLLASCAREAVTQLLPDPHPPLRLKWPNDLVLTRPDGSLAKWGGLIVEVQAAHPPAPPGALHLVFGLGLDLRIPVEGLPDPSGRGLAPTSILAEFDQSPSPGSCLPRILSLFDRRLSEDRVPGGRDRSVERILPHLDTVGRSIVWSAEAAPAVADAPAPRGSGRAVGLASDGGLIVEVPEEGTDAPSRRCVLRSVEVHHVREDEPPHPDPRSAGGLRNQEE
;
A
#
# COMPACT_ATOMS: atom_id res chain seq x y z
N MET A 1 -27.39 0.94 -10.13
CA MET A 1 -25.98 1.41 -10.09
C MET A 1 -25.39 1.07 -11.44
N ASP A 2 -24.89 2.08 -12.16
CA ASP A 2 -24.22 1.84 -13.43
C ASP A 2 -22.93 1.10 -13.14
N GLY A 3 -22.85 -0.17 -13.58
CA GLY A 3 -21.67 -1.02 -13.39
C GLY A 3 -20.47 -0.45 -14.14
N VAL A 4 -19.26 -0.71 -13.68
CA VAL A 4 -18.04 -0.41 -14.44
C VAL A 4 -17.97 -1.40 -15.60
N ALA A 5 -17.88 -0.90 -16.82
CA ALA A 5 -17.88 -1.75 -18.02
C ALA A 5 -16.78 -2.82 -17.94
N GLY A 6 -17.15 -4.08 -18.15
CA GLY A 6 -16.24 -5.22 -18.11
C GLY A 6 -15.98 -5.82 -16.73
N TRP A 7 -16.50 -5.24 -15.63
CA TRP A 7 -16.33 -5.76 -14.28
C TRP A 7 -17.58 -6.51 -13.79
N GLU A 8 -17.40 -7.71 -13.25
CA GLU A 8 -18.40 -8.34 -12.39
C GLU A 8 -18.22 -7.80 -10.98
N ILE A 9 -19.20 -7.03 -10.48
CA ILE A 9 -19.14 -6.42 -9.14
C ILE A 9 -20.19 -7.08 -8.24
N ILE A 10 -19.71 -7.66 -7.14
CA ILE A 10 -20.52 -8.34 -6.13
C ILE A 10 -20.53 -7.51 -4.87
N GLU A 11 -21.71 -7.13 -4.41
CA GLU A 11 -21.90 -6.40 -3.16
C GLU A 11 -22.45 -7.32 -2.08
N LEU A 12 -21.81 -7.28 -0.91
CA LEU A 12 -22.15 -8.07 0.28
C LEU A 12 -22.40 -7.12 1.46
N ASP A 13 -23.35 -7.48 2.31
CA ASP A 13 -23.54 -6.75 3.56
C ASP A 13 -22.41 -7.05 4.53
N THR A 14 -22.20 -8.32 4.83
CA THR A 14 -21.16 -8.76 5.77
C THR A 14 -20.44 -9.98 5.22
N VAL A 15 -19.11 -9.98 5.36
CA VAL A 15 -18.27 -11.12 4.97
C VAL A 15 -17.09 -11.23 5.95
N GLY A 16 -16.46 -12.38 6.04
CA GLY A 16 -15.21 -12.52 6.79
C GLY A 16 -14.12 -11.61 6.22
N SER A 17 -13.84 -11.77 4.93
CA SER A 17 -12.85 -10.96 4.19
C SER A 17 -13.21 -10.93 2.71
N THR A 18 -13.27 -9.75 2.10
CA THR A 18 -13.48 -9.60 0.65
C THR A 18 -12.35 -10.25 -0.15
N GLN A 19 -11.12 -10.24 0.38
CA GLN A 19 -9.97 -10.89 -0.23
C GLN A 19 -10.15 -12.41 -0.34
N GLU A 20 -10.57 -13.05 0.75
CA GLU A 20 -10.84 -14.49 0.77
C GLU A 20 -12.04 -14.84 -0.12
N GLU A 21 -13.04 -13.98 -0.19
CA GLU A 21 -14.21 -14.18 -1.04
C GLU A 21 -13.85 -14.16 -2.53
N VAL A 22 -13.03 -13.17 -2.97
CA VAL A 22 -12.51 -13.14 -4.34
C VAL A 22 -11.72 -14.41 -4.64
N LYS A 23 -10.81 -14.81 -3.76
CA LYS A 23 -10.00 -16.01 -3.95
C LYS A 23 -10.86 -17.29 -4.00
N ALA A 24 -11.91 -17.37 -3.18
CA ALA A 24 -12.84 -18.50 -3.20
C ALA A 24 -13.60 -18.59 -4.54
N ARG A 25 -14.08 -17.45 -5.06
CA ARG A 25 -14.76 -17.38 -6.37
C ARG A 25 -13.85 -17.78 -7.52
N LEU A 26 -12.60 -17.31 -7.52
CA LEU A 26 -11.60 -17.72 -8.52
C LEU A 26 -11.36 -19.23 -8.48
N ARG A 27 -11.25 -19.83 -7.29
CA ARG A 27 -11.14 -21.30 -7.14
C ARG A 27 -12.38 -22.04 -7.63
N ALA A 28 -13.55 -21.41 -7.52
CA ALA A 28 -14.81 -21.95 -8.04
C ALA A 28 -15.01 -21.72 -9.56
N GLY A 29 -14.03 -21.14 -10.25
CA GLY A 29 -14.05 -20.94 -11.70
C GLY A 29 -14.57 -19.58 -12.18
N ALA A 30 -14.80 -18.62 -11.28
CA ALA A 30 -15.12 -17.26 -11.72
C ALA A 30 -13.94 -16.64 -12.49
N ALA A 31 -14.25 -15.88 -13.53
CA ALA A 31 -13.25 -15.27 -14.41
C ALA A 31 -13.04 -13.79 -14.03
N PRO A 32 -11.77 -13.30 -13.96
CA PRO A 32 -11.49 -11.86 -13.88
C PRO A 32 -11.88 -11.12 -15.17
N PRO A 33 -12.18 -9.80 -15.09
CA PRO A 33 -12.13 -8.96 -13.89
C PRO A 33 -13.36 -9.13 -12.98
N LEU A 34 -13.08 -9.46 -11.73
CA LEU A 34 -14.09 -9.72 -10.69
C LEU A 34 -13.80 -8.84 -9.49
N ALA A 35 -14.80 -8.16 -8.95
CA ALA A 35 -14.69 -7.35 -7.74
C ALA A 35 -15.73 -7.76 -6.69
N VAL A 36 -15.32 -7.79 -5.43
CA VAL A 36 -16.19 -7.98 -4.28
C VAL A 36 -16.03 -6.78 -3.35
N ARG A 37 -17.15 -6.15 -3.04
CA ARG A 37 -17.25 -5.11 -2.01
C ARG A 37 -18.11 -5.61 -0.87
N ALA A 38 -17.72 -5.32 0.37
CA ALA A 38 -18.56 -5.54 1.54
C ALA A 38 -18.84 -4.24 2.28
N ARG A 39 -19.98 -4.19 2.99
CA ARG A 39 -20.28 -3.08 3.89
C ARG A 39 -19.51 -3.21 5.20
N VAL A 40 -19.32 -4.46 5.68
CA VAL A 40 -18.57 -4.81 6.89
C VAL A 40 -17.72 -6.05 6.63
N GLN A 41 -16.49 -6.07 7.14
CA GLN A 41 -15.68 -7.29 7.24
C GLN A 41 -15.49 -7.66 8.71
N THR A 42 -15.69 -8.95 9.05
CA THR A 42 -15.52 -9.47 10.40
C THR A 42 -14.13 -10.06 10.68
N ALA A 43 -13.33 -10.25 9.63
CA ALA A 43 -11.97 -10.78 9.70
C ALA A 43 -11.09 -10.10 8.60
N GLY A 44 -11.19 -8.76 8.49
CA GLY A 44 -10.37 -7.99 7.56
C GLY A 44 -8.88 -8.18 7.83
N ARG A 45 -8.09 -8.22 6.76
CA ARG A 45 -6.64 -8.49 6.86
C ARG A 45 -5.82 -7.42 6.15
N GLY A 46 -4.76 -7.00 6.83
CA GLY A 46 -3.66 -6.22 6.29
C GLY A 46 -2.48 -7.10 5.91
N ARG A 47 -1.36 -6.47 5.60
CA ARG A 47 -0.08 -7.16 5.31
C ARG A 47 0.40 -7.93 6.55
N ARG A 48 1.15 -9.03 6.32
CA ARG A 48 1.79 -9.85 7.35
C ARG A 48 0.82 -10.40 8.40
N GLY A 49 -0.45 -10.59 8.03
CA GLY A 49 -1.46 -11.13 8.93
C GLY A 49 -1.99 -10.14 9.97
N ASN A 50 -1.64 -8.86 9.89
CA ASN A 50 -2.23 -7.84 10.74
C ASN A 50 -3.74 -7.77 10.51
N GLU A 51 -4.49 -7.52 11.57
CA GLU A 51 -5.91 -7.26 11.49
C GLU A 51 -6.16 -5.89 10.84
N TRP A 52 -7.24 -5.81 10.04
CA TRP A 52 -7.76 -4.58 9.47
C TRP A 52 -9.20 -4.38 9.95
N SER A 53 -9.41 -3.43 10.84
CA SER A 53 -10.76 -3.06 11.29
C SER A 53 -11.59 -2.57 10.11
N SER A 54 -12.77 -3.13 9.94
CA SER A 54 -13.59 -2.90 8.75
C SER A 54 -15.06 -2.67 9.09
N PRO A 55 -15.39 -1.64 9.90
CA PRO A 55 -16.76 -1.30 10.24
C PRO A 55 -17.50 -0.70 9.05
N GLU A 56 -18.79 -0.43 9.20
CA GLU A 56 -19.58 0.31 8.22
C GLU A 56 -19.02 1.73 8.02
N GLY A 57 -19.06 2.21 6.77
CA GLY A 57 -18.58 3.54 6.40
C GLY A 57 -17.27 3.53 5.60
N GLY A 58 -16.50 2.47 5.65
CA GLY A 58 -15.31 2.28 4.80
C GLY A 58 -15.62 1.70 3.42
N LEU A 59 -14.65 1.74 2.53
CA LEU A 59 -14.65 0.98 1.29
C LEU A 59 -13.78 -0.26 1.46
N TRP A 60 -14.41 -1.41 1.65
CA TRP A 60 -13.77 -2.72 1.74
C TRP A 60 -13.95 -3.42 0.41
N LEU A 61 -12.93 -3.30 -0.43
CA LEU A 61 -12.96 -3.76 -1.82
C LEU A 61 -11.82 -4.76 -2.04
N SER A 62 -12.14 -5.90 -2.61
CA SER A 62 -11.12 -6.74 -3.24
C SER A 62 -11.52 -7.06 -4.67
N PHE A 63 -10.53 -7.19 -5.53
CA PHE A 63 -10.78 -7.53 -6.93
C PHE A 63 -9.61 -8.32 -7.52
N ALA A 64 -9.89 -9.01 -8.61
CA ALA A 64 -8.88 -9.77 -9.33
C ALA A 64 -8.81 -9.37 -10.80
N ILE A 65 -7.58 -9.40 -11.31
CA ILE A 65 -7.29 -9.32 -12.75
C ILE A 65 -6.39 -10.50 -13.16
N SER A 66 -6.48 -10.90 -14.42
CA SER A 66 -5.50 -11.83 -14.99
C SER A 66 -4.21 -11.09 -15.32
N ALA A 67 -3.08 -11.71 -15.01
CA ALA A 67 -1.76 -11.15 -15.28
C ALA A 67 -0.82 -12.24 -15.84
N PRO A 68 0.09 -11.87 -16.74
CA PRO A 68 1.18 -12.77 -17.15
C PRO A 68 2.19 -12.91 -16.00
N PRO A 69 2.92 -14.03 -15.92
CA PRO A 69 4.08 -14.14 -15.05
C PRO A 69 5.28 -13.34 -15.63
N PRO A 70 6.19 -12.79 -14.79
CA PRO A 70 6.06 -12.69 -13.34
C PRO A 70 5.04 -11.63 -12.92
N ALA A 71 4.48 -11.77 -11.72
CA ALA A 71 3.60 -10.76 -11.15
C ALA A 71 4.32 -9.41 -11.05
N ASP A 72 3.64 -8.33 -11.44
CA ASP A 72 4.20 -6.99 -11.44
C ASP A 72 3.95 -6.27 -10.09
N PRO A 73 4.98 -6.06 -9.25
CA PRO A 73 4.83 -5.44 -7.94
C PRO A 73 4.39 -3.96 -8.01
N PHE A 74 4.66 -3.28 -9.13
CA PHE A 74 4.28 -1.88 -9.33
C PHE A 74 2.77 -1.66 -9.30
N LEU A 75 1.97 -2.67 -9.68
CA LEU A 75 0.52 -2.53 -9.80
C LEU A 75 -0.17 -2.20 -8.47
N GLY A 76 0.43 -2.56 -7.34
CA GLY A 76 -0.04 -2.12 -6.03
C GLY A 76 0.04 -0.60 -5.86
N LEU A 77 1.18 0.01 -6.19
CA LEU A 77 1.35 1.47 -6.14
C LEU A 77 0.46 2.19 -7.17
N LEU A 78 0.29 1.59 -8.35
CA LEU A 78 -0.62 2.12 -9.37
C LEU A 78 -2.06 2.19 -8.83
N LEU A 79 -2.55 1.12 -8.19
CA LEU A 79 -3.86 1.10 -7.56
C LEU A 79 -3.98 2.13 -6.42
N ALA A 80 -2.96 2.22 -5.56
CA ALA A 80 -2.94 3.22 -4.47
C ALA A 80 -3.05 4.65 -5.03
N SER A 81 -2.33 4.94 -6.12
CA SER A 81 -2.41 6.23 -6.80
C SER A 81 -3.81 6.50 -7.38
N CYS A 82 -4.44 5.48 -7.99
CA CYS A 82 -5.81 5.59 -8.50
C CYS A 82 -6.82 5.83 -7.37
N ALA A 83 -6.69 5.12 -6.24
CA ALA A 83 -7.55 5.30 -5.08
C ALA A 83 -7.42 6.71 -4.49
N ARG A 84 -6.17 7.19 -4.32
CA ARG A 84 -5.90 8.56 -3.89
C ARG A 84 -6.52 9.59 -4.84
N GLU A 85 -6.27 9.45 -6.16
CA GLU A 85 -6.79 10.36 -7.20
C GLU A 85 -8.33 10.38 -7.19
N ALA A 86 -8.98 9.21 -7.09
CA ALA A 86 -10.43 9.09 -7.06
C ALA A 86 -11.06 9.80 -5.86
N VAL A 87 -10.47 9.64 -4.67
CA VAL A 87 -10.97 10.29 -3.44
C VAL A 87 -10.72 11.80 -3.51
N THR A 88 -9.51 12.22 -3.93
CA THR A 88 -9.18 13.65 -4.11
C THR A 88 -10.18 14.37 -5.03
N GLN A 89 -10.55 13.77 -6.15
CA GLN A 89 -11.51 14.36 -7.11
C GLN A 89 -12.95 14.45 -6.58
N LEU A 90 -13.26 13.74 -5.50
CA LEU A 90 -14.59 13.74 -4.88
C LEU A 90 -14.66 14.63 -3.63
N LEU A 91 -13.52 15.12 -3.15
CA LEU A 91 -13.47 16.06 -2.02
C LEU A 91 -13.65 17.49 -2.51
N PRO A 92 -14.34 18.35 -1.73
CA PRO A 92 -14.39 19.78 -2.00
C PRO A 92 -13.03 20.44 -1.70
N ASP A 93 -12.69 21.47 -2.45
CA ASP A 93 -11.54 22.33 -2.16
C ASP A 93 -11.89 23.41 -1.13
N PRO A 94 -10.96 23.83 -0.25
CA PRO A 94 -9.64 23.23 -0.03
C PRO A 94 -9.69 21.98 0.86
N HIS A 95 -8.80 21.04 0.60
CA HIS A 95 -8.59 19.88 1.47
C HIS A 95 -7.09 19.62 1.68
N PRO A 96 -6.64 19.06 2.83
CA PRO A 96 -5.26 18.63 3.00
C PRO A 96 -4.83 17.62 1.93
N PRO A 97 -3.54 17.63 1.55
CA PRO A 97 -3.06 16.75 0.50
C PRO A 97 -3.13 15.28 0.93
N LEU A 98 -3.90 14.49 0.18
CA LEU A 98 -3.85 13.04 0.28
C LEU A 98 -2.57 12.53 -0.39
N ARG A 99 -1.84 11.69 0.30
CA ARG A 99 -0.53 11.18 -0.08
C ARG A 99 -0.46 9.67 -0.02
N LEU A 100 0.65 9.13 -0.51
CA LEU A 100 1.00 7.71 -0.42
C LEU A 100 2.23 7.57 0.47
N LYS A 101 2.25 6.57 1.34
CA LYS A 101 3.47 6.13 2.03
C LYS A 101 3.84 4.76 1.49
N TRP A 102 5.05 4.67 0.93
CA TRP A 102 5.56 3.40 0.41
C TRP A 102 5.62 2.33 1.52
N PRO A 103 5.27 1.06 1.24
CA PRO A 103 4.89 0.55 -0.09
C PRO A 103 3.39 0.56 -0.38
N ASN A 104 2.49 0.77 0.59
CA ASN A 104 1.08 0.41 0.43
C ASN A 104 0.08 1.21 1.27
N ASP A 105 0.52 2.28 1.93
CA ASP A 105 -0.36 3.07 2.80
C ASP A 105 -0.87 4.33 2.09
N LEU A 106 -2.15 4.62 2.29
CA LEU A 106 -2.75 5.90 1.94
C LEU A 106 -2.77 6.77 3.20
N VAL A 107 -2.15 7.94 3.10
CA VAL A 107 -1.93 8.83 4.24
C VAL A 107 -2.36 10.26 3.92
N LEU A 108 -2.55 11.04 4.95
CA LEU A 108 -2.68 12.49 4.85
C LEU A 108 -1.73 13.15 5.85
N THR A 109 -1.37 14.40 5.57
CA THR A 109 -0.56 15.21 6.48
C THR A 109 -1.48 16.17 7.22
N ARG A 110 -1.49 16.10 8.55
CA ARG A 110 -2.22 17.01 9.42
C ARG A 110 -1.53 18.39 9.51
N PRO A 111 -2.21 19.42 10.00
CA PRO A 111 -1.63 20.76 10.18
C PRO A 111 -0.38 20.79 11.07
N ASP A 112 -0.27 19.86 12.02
CA ASP A 112 0.90 19.72 12.91
C ASP A 112 2.08 18.98 12.24
N GLY A 113 1.96 18.61 10.97
CA GLY A 113 2.96 17.87 10.20
C GLY A 113 2.94 16.35 10.43
N SER A 114 2.10 15.84 11.34
CA SER A 114 1.97 14.40 11.56
C SER A 114 1.27 13.71 10.39
N LEU A 115 1.63 12.44 10.16
CA LEU A 115 0.95 11.60 9.18
C LEU A 115 -0.12 10.76 9.86
N ALA A 116 -1.29 10.68 9.22
CA ALA A 116 -2.35 9.77 9.62
C ALA A 116 -2.73 8.85 8.45
N LYS A 117 -3.07 7.60 8.76
CA LYS A 117 -3.39 6.57 7.76
C LYS A 117 -4.89 6.46 7.59
N TRP A 118 -5.39 6.71 6.38
CA TRP A 118 -6.80 6.60 6.01
C TRP A 118 -7.09 5.44 5.06
N GLY A 119 -6.07 4.63 4.74
CA GLY A 119 -6.26 3.46 3.88
C GLY A 119 -4.99 2.67 3.69
N GLY A 120 -5.15 1.52 3.08
CA GLY A 120 -4.05 0.64 2.73
C GLY A 120 -4.47 -0.43 1.74
N LEU A 121 -3.48 -1.08 1.16
CA LEU A 121 -3.73 -2.15 0.20
C LEU A 121 -2.81 -3.35 0.41
N ILE A 122 -3.29 -4.49 -0.05
CA ILE A 122 -2.53 -5.74 -0.17
C ILE A 122 -2.67 -6.26 -1.60
N VAL A 123 -1.65 -6.94 -2.08
CA VAL A 123 -1.67 -7.66 -3.36
C VAL A 123 -1.18 -9.07 -3.13
N GLU A 124 -1.98 -10.04 -3.56
CA GLU A 124 -1.64 -11.46 -3.49
C GLU A 124 -1.66 -12.06 -4.88
N VAL A 125 -0.82 -13.05 -5.10
CA VAL A 125 -0.74 -13.80 -6.35
C VAL A 125 -1.43 -15.15 -6.14
N GLN A 126 -2.35 -15.50 -7.03
CA GLN A 126 -2.99 -16.79 -7.06
C GLN A 126 -2.76 -17.45 -8.42
N ALA A 127 -2.37 -18.72 -8.43
CA ALA A 127 -2.33 -19.48 -9.68
C ALA A 127 -3.74 -19.55 -10.29
N ALA A 128 -3.83 -19.31 -11.58
CA ALA A 128 -5.09 -19.48 -12.29
C ALA A 128 -5.39 -20.98 -12.47
N HIS A 129 -6.68 -21.32 -12.33
CA HIS A 129 -7.16 -22.70 -12.52
C HIS A 129 -7.68 -22.91 -13.95
N PRO A 130 -7.72 -24.14 -14.46
CA PRO A 130 -8.31 -24.41 -15.76
C PRO A 130 -9.74 -23.79 -15.88
N PRO A 131 -10.12 -23.24 -17.04
CA PRO A 131 -9.49 -23.40 -18.36
C PRO A 131 -8.35 -22.39 -18.69
N ALA A 132 -7.79 -21.70 -17.71
CA ALA A 132 -6.70 -20.75 -17.94
C ALA A 132 -5.44 -21.45 -18.50
N PRO A 133 -4.62 -20.76 -19.30
CA PRO A 133 -3.35 -21.29 -19.79
C PRO A 133 -2.40 -21.72 -18.66
N PRO A 134 -1.56 -22.75 -18.87
CA PRO A 134 -0.55 -23.13 -17.87
C PRO A 134 0.35 -21.95 -17.49
N GLY A 135 0.57 -21.75 -16.21
CA GLY A 135 1.38 -20.64 -15.67
C GLY A 135 0.67 -19.28 -15.58
N ALA A 136 -0.59 -19.18 -16.03
CA ALA A 136 -1.37 -17.96 -15.85
C ALA A 136 -1.58 -17.65 -14.36
N LEU A 137 -1.60 -16.36 -14.02
CA LEU A 137 -1.74 -15.86 -12.66
C LEU A 137 -2.96 -14.95 -12.56
N HIS A 138 -3.53 -14.90 -11.38
CA HIS A 138 -4.45 -13.84 -10.96
C HIS A 138 -3.75 -12.98 -9.90
N LEU A 139 -3.79 -11.67 -10.09
CA LEU A 139 -3.45 -10.72 -9.04
C LEU A 139 -4.73 -10.36 -8.31
N VAL A 140 -4.74 -10.61 -7.01
CA VAL A 140 -5.87 -10.29 -6.13
C VAL A 140 -5.48 -9.10 -5.27
N PHE A 141 -6.17 -7.99 -5.50
CA PHE A 141 -5.97 -6.74 -4.79
C PHE A 141 -7.00 -6.62 -3.68
N GLY A 142 -6.55 -6.27 -2.48
CA GLY A 142 -7.40 -5.84 -1.38
C GLY A 142 -7.14 -4.38 -1.07
N LEU A 143 -8.18 -3.56 -1.09
CA LEU A 143 -8.13 -2.13 -0.81
C LEU A 143 -9.09 -1.81 0.34
N GLY A 144 -8.54 -1.27 1.43
CA GLY A 144 -9.30 -0.74 2.55
C GLY A 144 -9.15 0.78 2.60
N LEU A 145 -10.27 1.52 2.56
CA LEU A 145 -10.29 2.98 2.71
C LEU A 145 -11.24 3.36 3.84
N ASP A 146 -10.71 4.07 4.83
CA ASP A 146 -11.47 4.62 5.94
C ASP A 146 -12.09 5.96 5.49
N LEU A 147 -13.30 5.90 4.93
CA LEU A 147 -13.98 7.05 4.33
C LEU A 147 -14.89 7.76 5.33
N ARG A 148 -16.00 7.13 5.70
CA ARG A 148 -17.08 7.68 6.53
C ARG A 148 -17.14 7.06 7.92
N ILE A 149 -15.99 6.75 8.49
CA ILE A 149 -15.89 6.19 9.83
C ILE A 149 -15.73 7.34 10.80
N PRO A 150 -16.61 7.51 11.79
CA PRO A 150 -16.43 8.52 12.84
C PRO A 150 -15.23 8.16 13.72
N VAL A 151 -14.70 9.16 14.46
CA VAL A 151 -13.48 8.98 15.26
C VAL A 151 -13.61 7.82 16.26
N GLU A 152 -14.79 7.64 16.85
CA GLU A 152 -15.07 6.57 17.82
C GLU A 152 -15.06 5.15 17.21
N GLY A 153 -15.20 5.07 15.88
CA GLY A 153 -15.16 3.81 15.14
C GLY A 153 -13.76 3.43 14.62
N LEU A 154 -12.77 4.32 14.81
CA LEU A 154 -11.38 4.06 14.40
C LEU A 154 -10.67 3.19 15.44
N PRO A 155 -9.70 2.36 15.00
CA PRO A 155 -8.87 1.58 15.92
C PRO A 155 -8.06 2.48 16.86
N ASP A 156 -7.74 1.98 18.06
CA ASP A 156 -6.84 2.66 18.99
C ASP A 156 -5.43 2.84 18.36
N PRO A 157 -4.89 4.07 18.37
CA PRO A 157 -3.56 4.37 17.81
C PRO A 157 -2.38 3.83 18.67
N SER A 158 -2.64 3.10 19.76
CA SER A 158 -1.62 2.56 20.69
C SER A 158 -0.63 1.57 20.07
N GLY A 159 -0.84 1.13 18.81
CA GLY A 159 0.04 0.24 18.08
C GLY A 159 1.28 0.91 17.48
N ARG A 160 2.26 0.11 17.09
CA ARG A 160 3.40 0.57 16.27
C ARG A 160 2.88 0.89 14.86
N GLY A 161 2.94 2.14 14.44
CA GLY A 161 2.54 2.53 13.10
C GLY A 161 2.02 3.96 13.03
N LEU A 162 1.43 4.31 11.89
CA LEU A 162 0.75 5.58 11.73
C LEU A 162 -0.60 5.55 12.45
N ALA A 163 -0.96 6.66 13.08
CA ALA A 163 -2.28 6.82 13.68
C ALA A 163 -3.37 6.59 12.61
N PRO A 164 -4.37 5.74 12.87
CA PRO A 164 -5.48 5.56 11.96
C PRO A 164 -6.34 6.83 11.94
N THR A 165 -6.93 7.11 10.78
CA THR A 165 -7.91 8.19 10.62
C THR A 165 -8.88 7.83 9.51
N SER A 166 -9.91 8.66 9.29
CA SER A 166 -10.81 8.57 8.15
C SER A 166 -10.92 9.92 7.45
N ILE A 167 -11.39 9.90 6.22
CA ILE A 167 -11.66 11.13 5.48
C ILE A 167 -12.72 11.99 6.22
N LEU A 168 -13.75 11.36 6.78
CA LEU A 168 -14.78 12.07 7.54
C LEU A 168 -14.22 12.72 8.80
N ALA A 169 -13.34 12.03 9.54
CA ALA A 169 -12.76 12.54 10.78
C ALA A 169 -11.84 13.75 10.58
N GLU A 170 -11.27 13.90 9.38
CA GLU A 170 -10.32 14.99 9.07
C GLU A 170 -10.95 16.17 8.32
N PHE A 171 -12.10 15.97 7.63
CA PHE A 171 -12.65 16.99 6.71
C PHE A 171 -14.12 17.32 6.95
N ASP A 172 -14.80 16.72 7.93
CA ASP A 172 -16.24 16.82 8.15
C ASP A 172 -17.11 16.40 6.95
N GLN A 173 -16.49 16.09 5.82
CA GLN A 173 -17.12 15.62 4.60
C GLN A 173 -16.31 14.47 4.02
N SER A 174 -17.01 13.51 3.46
CA SER A 174 -16.37 12.34 2.87
C SER A 174 -17.22 11.78 1.72
N PRO A 175 -16.60 11.38 0.61
CA PRO A 175 -17.31 10.67 -0.44
C PRO A 175 -17.85 9.33 0.09
N SER A 176 -18.95 8.87 -0.52
CA SER A 176 -19.48 7.55 -0.18
C SER A 176 -18.62 6.43 -0.76
N PRO A 177 -18.53 5.25 -0.11
CA PRO A 177 -17.90 4.09 -0.72
C PRO A 177 -18.45 3.74 -2.11
N GLY A 178 -19.77 3.92 -2.30
CA GLY A 178 -20.42 3.69 -3.59
C GLY A 178 -20.01 4.64 -4.69
N SER A 179 -19.64 5.89 -4.38
CA SER A 179 -19.13 6.85 -5.36
C SER A 179 -17.65 6.65 -5.69
N CYS A 180 -16.87 6.14 -4.72
CA CYS A 180 -15.44 5.87 -4.90
C CYS A 180 -15.17 4.63 -5.76
N LEU A 181 -15.89 3.53 -5.52
CA LEU A 181 -15.65 2.24 -6.16
C LEU A 181 -15.60 2.32 -7.69
N PRO A 182 -16.64 2.78 -8.41
CA PRO A 182 -16.61 2.79 -9.86
C PRO A 182 -15.53 3.71 -10.42
N ARG A 183 -15.22 4.81 -9.72
CA ARG A 183 -14.17 5.75 -10.12
C ARG A 183 -12.78 5.13 -9.96
N ILE A 184 -12.54 4.40 -8.88
CA ILE A 184 -11.26 3.70 -8.65
C ILE A 184 -11.03 2.64 -9.71
N LEU A 185 -12.02 1.77 -9.98
CA LEU A 185 -11.88 0.72 -10.99
C LEU A 185 -11.68 1.30 -12.39
N SER A 186 -12.46 2.32 -12.78
CA SER A 186 -12.30 2.98 -14.08
C SER A 186 -10.95 3.68 -14.24
N LEU A 187 -10.45 4.32 -13.17
CA LEU A 187 -9.11 4.92 -13.16
C LEU A 187 -8.04 3.83 -13.27
N PHE A 188 -8.18 2.74 -12.54
CA PHE A 188 -7.21 1.65 -12.56
C PHE A 188 -7.12 1.01 -13.96
N ASP A 189 -8.23 0.70 -14.61
CA ASP A 189 -8.26 0.15 -15.97
C ASP A 189 -7.56 1.08 -16.98
N ARG A 190 -7.88 2.37 -16.92
CA ARG A 190 -7.27 3.36 -17.79
C ARG A 190 -5.77 3.46 -17.54
N ARG A 191 -5.34 3.58 -16.28
CA ARG A 191 -3.92 3.70 -15.92
C ARG A 191 -3.13 2.44 -16.22
N LEU A 192 -3.73 1.26 -16.02
CA LEU A 192 -3.13 -0.02 -16.40
C LEU A 192 -2.93 -0.12 -17.92
N SER A 193 -3.88 0.36 -18.71
CA SER A 193 -3.76 0.41 -20.17
C SER A 193 -2.68 1.40 -20.62
N GLU A 194 -2.62 2.58 -20.00
CA GLU A 194 -1.59 3.60 -20.25
C GLU A 194 -0.18 3.10 -19.84
N ASP A 195 -0.07 2.32 -18.76
CA ASP A 195 1.19 1.77 -18.25
C ASP A 195 1.80 0.71 -19.19
N ARG A 196 0.96 -0.03 -19.90
CA ARG A 196 1.37 -1.13 -20.77
C ARG A 196 1.91 -0.71 -22.15
N VAL A 197 1.78 0.55 -22.51
CA VAL A 197 2.34 1.05 -23.78
C VAL A 197 3.80 1.50 -23.61
N PRO A 198 4.63 1.56 -24.67
CA PRO A 198 6.00 2.03 -24.59
C PRO A 198 6.13 3.39 -23.87
N GLY A 199 7.01 3.49 -22.88
CA GLY A 199 7.20 4.67 -22.02
C GLY A 199 6.03 4.92 -21.04
N GLY A 200 5.02 4.04 -20.99
CA GLY A 200 3.88 4.16 -20.07
C GLY A 200 4.28 4.03 -18.62
N ARG A 201 5.16 3.10 -18.32
CA ARG A 201 5.70 2.87 -16.98
C ARG A 201 6.40 4.12 -16.41
N ASP A 202 7.24 4.78 -17.20
CA ASP A 202 7.95 5.98 -16.77
C ASP A 202 6.97 7.10 -16.45
N ARG A 203 5.95 7.30 -17.30
CA ARG A 203 4.86 8.26 -17.04
C ARG A 203 4.05 7.91 -15.79
N SER A 204 3.85 6.61 -15.51
CA SER A 204 3.18 6.17 -14.29
C SER A 204 4.02 6.48 -13.05
N VAL A 205 5.32 6.25 -13.09
CA VAL A 205 6.26 6.61 -12.02
C VAL A 205 6.27 8.13 -11.80
N GLU A 206 6.42 8.92 -12.86
CA GLU A 206 6.41 10.41 -12.81
C GLU A 206 5.12 10.95 -12.18
N ARG A 207 3.97 10.31 -12.45
CA ARG A 207 2.68 10.68 -11.87
C ARG A 207 2.58 10.36 -10.38
N ILE A 208 3.18 9.25 -9.94
CA ILE A 208 3.11 8.78 -8.55
C ILE A 208 4.08 9.58 -7.65
N LEU A 209 5.28 9.86 -8.12
CA LEU A 209 6.37 10.45 -7.34
C LEU A 209 5.97 11.73 -6.56
N PRO A 210 5.27 12.73 -7.11
CA PRO A 210 4.89 13.94 -6.39
C PRO A 210 3.96 13.69 -5.19
N HIS A 211 3.31 12.53 -5.18
CA HIS A 211 2.35 12.13 -4.14
C HIS A 211 2.92 11.11 -3.16
N LEU A 212 4.16 10.66 -3.37
CA LEU A 212 4.80 9.66 -2.52
C LEU A 212 5.55 10.37 -1.38
N ASP A 213 4.90 10.46 -0.21
CA ASP A 213 5.41 11.15 0.97
C ASP A 213 6.75 10.59 1.48
N THR A 214 7.03 9.32 1.19
CA THR A 214 8.29 8.67 1.59
C THR A 214 9.52 9.25 0.88
N VAL A 215 9.38 9.73 -0.37
CA VAL A 215 10.51 10.31 -1.12
C VAL A 215 10.89 11.66 -0.55
N GLY A 216 12.19 11.86 -0.37
CA GLY A 216 12.77 13.04 0.27
C GLY A 216 12.99 12.87 1.79
N ARG A 217 12.46 11.81 2.41
CA ARG A 217 12.59 11.57 3.85
C ARG A 217 13.76 10.66 4.21
N SER A 218 14.29 10.86 5.41
CA SER A 218 15.13 9.88 6.08
C SER A 218 14.23 8.73 6.56
N ILE A 219 14.68 7.51 6.31
CA ILE A 219 13.91 6.30 6.62
C ILE A 219 14.78 5.26 7.31
N VAL A 220 14.16 4.43 8.11
CA VAL A 220 14.70 3.15 8.55
C VAL A 220 13.85 2.03 7.97
N TRP A 221 14.48 0.93 7.62
CA TRP A 221 13.77 -0.25 7.13
C TRP A 221 14.14 -1.50 7.87
N SER A 222 13.21 -2.43 7.93
CA SER A 222 13.43 -3.79 8.39
C SER A 222 12.83 -4.78 7.39
N ALA A 223 13.64 -5.76 6.98
CA ALA A 223 13.16 -6.94 6.29
C ALA A 223 13.18 -8.10 7.28
N GLU A 224 12.06 -8.80 7.42
CA GLU A 224 12.12 -10.16 7.97
C GLU A 224 12.77 -11.03 6.91
N ALA A 225 13.79 -11.79 7.32
CA ALA A 225 14.61 -12.70 6.53
C ALA A 225 14.21 -12.89 5.06
N ALA A 226 14.71 -12.04 4.18
CA ALA A 226 14.70 -12.34 2.75
C ALA A 226 15.80 -13.40 2.49
N PRO A 227 15.57 -14.37 1.58
CA PRO A 227 16.62 -15.27 1.16
C PRO A 227 17.83 -14.47 0.67
N ALA A 228 19.03 -14.89 1.01
CA ALA A 228 20.27 -14.24 0.61
C ALA A 228 20.39 -14.22 -0.92
N VAL A 229 20.01 -13.10 -1.52
CA VAL A 229 20.27 -12.79 -2.92
C VAL A 229 21.48 -11.86 -2.93
N ALA A 230 22.49 -12.17 -3.71
CA ALA A 230 23.62 -11.27 -3.93
C ALA A 230 23.05 -9.91 -4.39
N ASP A 231 23.48 -8.80 -3.82
CA ASP A 231 22.95 -7.44 -4.00
C ASP A 231 21.64 -7.09 -3.25
N ALA A 232 21.08 -7.96 -2.42
CA ALA A 232 19.97 -7.59 -1.56
C ALA A 232 20.43 -6.58 -0.49
N PRO A 233 19.63 -5.52 -0.21
CA PRO A 233 19.95 -4.61 0.89
C PRO A 233 20.00 -5.37 2.22
N ALA A 234 20.80 -4.86 3.17
CA ALA A 234 20.85 -5.41 4.52
C ALA A 234 19.43 -5.57 5.09
N PRO A 235 19.16 -6.62 5.90
CA PRO A 235 17.84 -6.86 6.47
C PRO A 235 17.32 -5.70 7.32
N ARG A 236 18.22 -4.84 7.81
CA ARG A 236 17.91 -3.57 8.50
C ARG A 236 18.88 -2.50 8.03
N GLY A 237 18.43 -1.28 7.96
CA GLY A 237 19.26 -0.17 7.58
C GLY A 237 18.54 1.18 7.67
N SER A 238 19.28 2.24 7.41
CA SER A 238 18.77 3.60 7.33
C SER A 238 19.34 4.31 6.09
N GLY A 239 18.64 5.31 5.61
CA GLY A 239 19.07 6.09 4.46
C GLY A 239 18.02 7.11 4.06
N ARG A 240 18.27 7.83 2.97
CA ARG A 240 17.33 8.81 2.41
C ARG A 240 16.62 8.21 1.19
N ALA A 241 15.31 8.20 1.21
CA ALA A 241 14.52 7.80 0.04
C ALA A 241 14.60 8.89 -1.03
N VAL A 242 15.03 8.53 -2.24
CA VAL A 242 15.32 9.52 -3.31
C VAL A 242 14.51 9.29 -4.58
N GLY A 243 13.78 8.18 -4.68
CA GLY A 243 12.99 7.93 -5.88
C GLY A 243 12.28 6.58 -5.86
N LEU A 244 11.70 6.26 -6.99
CA LEU A 244 10.96 5.02 -7.26
C LEU A 244 11.52 4.37 -8.51
N ALA A 245 11.83 3.08 -8.43
CA ALA A 245 12.24 2.29 -9.57
C ALA A 245 11.01 1.88 -10.42
N SER A 246 11.23 1.49 -11.66
CA SER A 246 10.17 1.10 -12.58
C SER A 246 9.38 -0.14 -12.13
N ASP A 247 9.95 -0.98 -11.27
CA ASP A 247 9.27 -2.13 -10.66
C ASP A 247 8.53 -1.79 -9.34
N GLY A 248 8.49 -0.51 -8.97
CA GLY A 248 7.87 -0.04 -7.72
C GLY A 248 8.78 -0.12 -6.50
N GLY A 249 10.04 -0.52 -6.65
CA GLY A 249 11.02 -0.52 -5.57
C GLY A 249 11.40 0.90 -5.16
N LEU A 250 11.59 1.13 -3.85
CA LEU A 250 12.01 2.42 -3.30
C LEU A 250 13.52 2.57 -3.46
N ILE A 251 13.97 3.62 -4.14
CA ILE A 251 15.39 3.94 -4.31
C ILE A 251 15.85 4.71 -3.07
N VAL A 252 16.89 4.21 -2.42
CA VAL A 252 17.43 4.77 -1.17
C VAL A 252 18.92 5.05 -1.32
N GLU A 253 19.36 6.22 -0.90
CA GLU A 253 20.76 6.58 -0.70
C GLU A 253 21.17 6.23 0.73
N VAL A 254 22.19 5.38 0.85
CA VAL A 254 22.75 4.90 2.13
C VAL A 254 24.12 5.54 2.30
N PRO A 255 24.37 6.29 3.39
CA PRO A 255 25.70 6.81 3.68
C PRO A 255 26.70 5.65 3.86
N GLU A 256 27.90 5.77 3.34
CA GLU A 256 29.00 4.86 3.67
C GLU A 256 29.72 5.33 4.94
N GLU A 257 29.81 4.46 5.94
CA GLU A 257 30.47 4.77 7.21
C GLU A 257 31.97 5.02 7.01
N GLY A 258 32.46 6.17 7.49
CA GLY A 258 33.91 6.43 7.68
C GLY A 258 34.68 6.88 6.45
N THR A 259 34.06 7.24 5.37
CA THR A 259 34.72 7.74 4.16
C THR A 259 34.03 8.96 3.59
N ASP A 260 34.80 9.86 2.92
CA ASP A 260 34.23 10.89 2.01
C ASP A 260 33.70 10.28 0.70
N ALA A 261 33.43 8.97 0.69
CA ALA A 261 32.93 8.27 -0.47
C ALA A 261 31.47 8.64 -0.77
N PRO A 262 31.07 8.65 -2.05
CA PRO A 262 29.71 8.95 -2.44
C PRO A 262 28.76 7.88 -1.86
N SER A 263 27.59 8.31 -1.36
CA SER A 263 26.54 7.44 -0.87
C SER A 263 26.18 6.35 -1.88
N ARG A 264 25.97 5.12 -1.40
CA ARG A 264 25.54 3.99 -2.23
C ARG A 264 24.03 4.03 -2.42
N ARG A 265 23.57 3.82 -3.66
CA ARG A 265 22.14 3.62 -3.94
C ARG A 265 21.77 2.14 -3.84
N CYS A 266 20.66 1.85 -3.18
CA CYS A 266 20.02 0.54 -3.18
C CYS A 266 18.53 0.65 -3.49
N VAL A 267 17.90 -0.47 -3.85
CA VAL A 267 16.47 -0.52 -4.15
C VAL A 267 15.81 -1.46 -3.15
N LEU A 268 14.91 -0.92 -2.33
CA LEU A 268 14.13 -1.70 -1.37
C LEU A 268 12.89 -2.27 -2.04
N ARG A 269 12.60 -3.55 -1.77
CA ARG A 269 11.41 -4.25 -2.24
C ARG A 269 10.81 -5.04 -1.09
N SER A 270 9.50 -4.94 -0.91
CA SER A 270 8.73 -5.73 0.08
C SER A 270 9.19 -5.64 1.54
N VAL A 271 9.84 -4.54 1.93
CA VAL A 271 10.28 -4.27 3.30
C VAL A 271 9.28 -3.37 4.02
N GLU A 272 9.39 -3.30 5.35
CA GLU A 272 8.70 -2.29 6.15
C GLU A 272 9.59 -1.05 6.25
N VAL A 273 8.98 0.12 6.03
CA VAL A 273 9.67 1.41 6.06
C VAL A 273 9.01 2.31 7.09
N HIS A 274 9.84 2.84 7.99
CA HIS A 274 9.46 3.86 8.95
C HIS A 274 10.15 5.19 8.60
N HIS A 275 9.39 6.28 8.65
CA HIS A 275 9.97 7.61 8.54
C HIS A 275 10.68 7.95 9.84
N VAL A 276 11.90 8.45 9.77
CA VAL A 276 12.60 9.01 10.94
C VAL A 276 12.02 10.40 11.20
N ARG A 277 11.62 10.66 12.44
CA ARG A 277 11.24 12.02 12.88
C ARG A 277 12.51 12.86 13.02
N GLU A 278 12.44 14.13 12.62
CA GLU A 278 13.61 15.03 12.69
C GLU A 278 14.12 15.22 14.12
N ASP A 279 13.25 14.99 15.13
CA ASP A 279 13.58 15.12 16.56
C ASP A 279 14.01 13.79 17.23
N GLU A 280 14.04 12.69 16.50
CA GLU A 280 14.39 11.38 17.06
C GLU A 280 15.91 11.18 16.93
N PRO A 281 16.64 11.00 18.06
CA PRO A 281 18.09 10.72 17.99
C PRO A 281 18.31 9.44 17.19
N PRO A 282 19.41 9.34 16.44
CA PRO A 282 19.72 8.14 15.66
C PRO A 282 19.66 6.92 16.58
N HIS A 283 18.90 5.91 16.18
CA HIS A 283 18.76 4.67 16.94
C HIS A 283 20.16 4.12 17.28
N PRO A 284 20.45 3.81 18.57
CA PRO A 284 21.75 3.27 18.94
C PRO A 284 22.00 1.99 18.13
N ASP A 285 23.20 1.87 17.57
CA ASP A 285 23.67 0.67 16.87
C ASP A 285 23.47 -0.56 17.78
N PRO A 286 22.67 -1.55 17.39
CA PRO A 286 22.50 -2.76 18.20
C PRO A 286 23.80 -3.51 18.44
N ARG A 287 24.91 -3.17 17.76
CA ARG A 287 26.26 -3.71 18.01
C ARG A 287 26.95 -3.07 19.22
N SER A 288 26.48 -1.91 19.72
CA SER A 288 27.05 -1.27 20.93
C SER A 288 26.55 -1.86 22.24
N ALA A 289 25.57 -2.76 22.23
CA ALA A 289 25.04 -3.43 23.42
C ALA A 289 25.74 -4.77 23.76
N GLY A 290 26.76 -5.16 23.00
CA GLY A 290 27.49 -6.45 23.15
C GLY A 290 28.80 -6.43 23.95
N GLY A 291 29.15 -5.32 24.57
CA GLY A 291 30.42 -5.22 25.31
C GLY A 291 30.25 -4.89 26.78
N LEU A 292 29.86 -5.86 27.60
CA LEU A 292 30.16 -5.88 29.06
C LEU A 292 29.56 -7.13 29.71
N ARG A 293 30.19 -8.28 29.47
CA ARG A 293 30.24 -9.38 30.46
C ARG A 293 31.52 -10.17 30.22
N ASN A 294 32.54 -9.83 30.99
CA ASN A 294 33.46 -10.74 31.63
C ASN A 294 34.47 -9.90 32.40
N GLN A 295 34.30 -9.89 33.71
CA GLN A 295 35.37 -10.09 34.69
C GLN A 295 34.79 -9.84 36.08
N GLU A 296 35.11 -10.81 36.92
CA GLU A 296 35.12 -10.91 38.39
C GLU A 296 34.01 -11.85 38.90
N GLU A 297 34.35 -12.89 39.45
CA GLU A 297 35.13 -13.77 40.28
C GLU A 297 34.56 -15.19 40.27
#